data_8d3b48556a7b3bd580c1a3b6adfee4ce
#
_entry.id   8d3b48556a7b3bd580c1a3b6adfee4ce
#
_cell.length_a   1.000
_cell.length_b   1.000
_cell.length_c   1.000
_cell.angle_alpha   90.00
_cell.angle_beta   90.00
_cell.angle_gamma   90.00
#
_symmetry.space_group_name_H-M   'P 1'
#
loop_
_entity.id
_entity.type
_entity.pdbx_description
1 polymer ?
#
loop_
_entity_poly.entity_id
_entity_poly.type
_entity_poly.pdbx_seq_one_letter_code
_entity_poly.pdbx_strand_id
1 'polypeptide(L)'
;GRIRRIQMQMAQKRMMSSVPSADVVITNPTHYAVALKYDNKVDSAPKIVAKGIDFIALKIKDVAKENKIPIIENPALARALHDQIDIDRAIPSEFYKAMAEIFSYVYELKRKR
;
A
#
# COMPACT_ATOMS: atom_id res chain seq x y z
N GLY A 1 -2.53 -0.90 -27.96
CA GLY A 1 -3.77 -0.75 -28.67
C GLY A 1 -4.95 -0.55 -27.75
N ARG A 2 -6.13 -0.54 -28.31
CA ARG A 2 -7.37 -0.28 -27.57
C ARG A 2 -7.65 -1.31 -26.51
N ILE A 3 -7.43 -2.60 -26.82
CA ILE A 3 -7.68 -3.70 -25.89
C ILE A 3 -6.75 -3.59 -24.68
N ARG A 4 -5.48 -3.31 -24.91
CA ARG A 4 -4.51 -3.17 -23.82
C ARG A 4 -4.90 -2.02 -22.88
N ARG A 5 -5.35 -0.89 -23.43
CA ARG A 5 -5.78 0.25 -22.63
C ARG A 5 -6.95 -0.10 -21.72
N ILE A 6 -7.93 -0.81 -22.26
CA ILE A 6 -9.11 -1.25 -21.48
C ILE A 6 -8.66 -2.18 -20.36
N GLN A 7 -7.77 -3.13 -20.63
CA GLN A 7 -7.26 -4.06 -19.61
C GLN A 7 -6.51 -3.33 -18.50
N MET A 8 -5.69 -2.34 -18.85
CA MET A 8 -4.97 -1.54 -17.86
C MET A 8 -5.92 -0.74 -16.96
N GLN A 9 -6.96 -0.14 -17.55
CA GLN A 9 -7.96 0.59 -16.77
C GLN A 9 -8.72 -0.31 -15.82
N MET A 10 -9.06 -1.51 -16.25
CA MET A 10 -9.75 -2.49 -15.41
C MET A 10 -8.86 -2.96 -14.27
N ALA A 11 -7.58 -3.22 -14.54
CA ALA A 11 -6.62 -3.62 -13.53
C ALA A 11 -6.43 -2.52 -12.49
N GLN A 12 -6.33 -1.26 -12.92
CA GLN A 12 -6.21 -0.11 -12.04
C GLN A 12 -7.45 0.05 -11.17
N LYS A 13 -8.64 -0.08 -11.75
CA LYS A 13 -9.89 0.02 -11.03
C LYS A 13 -9.98 -1.07 -9.97
N ARG A 14 -9.60 -2.30 -10.31
CA ARG A 14 -9.60 -3.43 -9.38
C ARG A 14 -8.63 -3.18 -8.23
N MET A 15 -7.43 -2.70 -8.54
CA MET A 15 -6.44 -2.34 -7.54
C MET A 15 -6.98 -1.28 -6.58
N MET A 16 -7.57 -0.22 -7.10
CA MET A 16 -8.12 0.86 -6.29
C MET A 16 -9.25 0.38 -5.38
N SER A 17 -10.03 -0.61 -5.81
CA SER A 17 -11.08 -1.17 -4.96
C SER A 17 -10.54 -1.96 -3.77
N SER A 18 -9.27 -2.33 -3.80
CA SER A 18 -8.60 -3.03 -2.69
C SER A 18 -8.04 -2.09 -1.63
N VAL A 19 -7.87 -0.81 -1.95
CA VAL A 19 -7.27 0.15 -1.01
C VAL A 19 -8.04 0.23 0.32
N PRO A 20 -9.39 0.22 0.33
CA PRO A 20 -10.12 0.27 1.60
C PRO A 20 -9.82 -0.88 2.56
N SER A 21 -9.28 -2.00 2.07
CA SER A 21 -8.91 -3.14 2.92
C SER A 21 -7.50 -3.04 3.48
N ALA A 22 -6.72 -2.04 3.08
CA ALA A 22 -5.34 -1.90 3.53
C ALA A 22 -5.25 -1.52 5.00
N ASP A 23 -4.16 -1.90 5.64
CA ASP A 23 -3.88 -1.55 7.03
C ASP A 23 -3.03 -0.29 7.16
N VAL A 24 -2.25 0.02 6.13
CA VAL A 24 -1.36 1.19 6.13
C VAL A 24 -1.03 1.57 4.70
N VAL A 25 -0.76 2.87 4.49
CA VAL A 25 -0.22 3.38 3.23
C VAL A 25 1.11 4.04 3.52
N ILE A 26 2.16 3.63 2.81
CA ILE A 26 3.51 4.21 2.92
C ILE A 26 3.69 5.16 1.74
N THR A 27 4.17 6.37 2.01
CA THR A 27 4.27 7.39 0.97
C THR A 27 5.64 8.03 0.86
N ASN A 28 5.98 8.37 -0.37
CA ASN A 28 6.86 9.47 -0.71
C ASN A 28 5.92 10.58 -1.19
N PRO A 29 5.74 11.66 -0.44
CA PRO A 29 4.54 12.51 -0.53
C PRO A 29 4.16 12.99 -1.91
N THR A 30 5.13 13.22 -2.80
CA THR A 30 4.84 13.78 -4.12
C THR A 30 4.87 12.76 -5.23
N HIS A 31 5.38 11.55 -4.99
CA HIS A 31 5.64 10.62 -6.09
C HIS A 31 5.12 9.21 -5.90
N TYR A 32 5.10 8.66 -4.68
CA TYR A 32 4.80 7.24 -4.47
C TYR A 32 3.78 7.04 -3.36
N ALA A 33 2.90 6.06 -3.56
CA ALA A 33 2.08 5.53 -2.48
C ALA A 33 1.96 4.02 -2.65
N VAL A 34 2.10 3.29 -1.54
CA VAL A 34 2.00 1.83 -1.51
C VAL A 34 1.07 1.46 -0.37
N ALA A 35 0.00 0.73 -0.69
CA ALA A 35 -0.95 0.25 0.30
C ALA A 35 -0.64 -1.20 0.63
N LEU A 36 -0.55 -1.51 1.94
CA LEU A 36 -0.20 -2.84 2.42
C LEU A 36 -1.26 -3.38 3.35
N LYS A 37 -1.43 -4.69 3.31
CA LYS A 37 -2.37 -5.40 4.16
C LYS A 37 -1.67 -6.58 4.81
N TYR A 38 -1.95 -6.80 6.10
CA TYR A 38 -1.38 -7.93 6.82
C TYR A 38 -2.40 -8.49 7.79
N ASP A 39 -2.79 -9.73 7.57
CA ASP A 39 -3.58 -10.51 8.52
C ASP A 39 -2.67 -11.59 9.09
N ASN A 40 -2.22 -11.40 10.32
CA ASN A 40 -1.25 -12.29 10.95
C ASN A 40 -1.78 -13.71 11.20
N LYS A 41 -3.08 -13.94 11.01
CA LYS A 41 -3.68 -15.27 11.16
C LYS A 41 -3.54 -16.12 9.90
N VAL A 42 -3.46 -15.48 8.72
CA VAL A 42 -3.42 -16.17 7.44
C VAL A 42 -2.18 -15.85 6.61
N ASP A 43 -1.58 -14.69 6.82
CA ASP A 43 -0.42 -14.25 6.04
C ASP A 43 0.87 -14.45 6.81
N SER A 44 1.92 -14.89 6.12
CA SER A 44 3.25 -14.98 6.70
C SER A 44 3.97 -13.62 6.72
N ALA A 45 3.53 -12.70 5.87
CA ALA A 45 4.09 -11.36 5.77
C ALA A 45 3.07 -10.42 5.15
N PRO A 46 3.21 -9.09 5.36
CA PRO A 46 2.36 -8.12 4.67
C PRO A 46 2.48 -8.24 3.17
N LYS A 47 1.39 -7.93 2.47
CA LYS A 47 1.40 -7.92 1.01
C LYS A 47 0.95 -6.56 0.48
N ILE A 48 1.40 -6.23 -0.72
CA ILE A 48 1.01 -5.00 -1.40
C ILE A 48 -0.33 -5.23 -2.08
N VAL A 49 -1.33 -4.42 -1.74
CA VAL A 49 -2.65 -4.50 -2.37
C VAL A 49 -2.86 -3.41 -3.41
N ALA A 50 -2.09 -2.32 -3.33
CA ALA A 50 -2.14 -1.24 -4.32
C ALA A 50 -0.84 -0.46 -4.29
N LYS A 51 -0.46 0.10 -5.43
CA LYS A 51 0.71 0.98 -5.52
C LYS A 51 0.54 1.90 -6.73
N GLY A 52 1.18 3.04 -6.66
CA GLY A 52 1.13 3.96 -7.79
C GLY A 52 2.08 5.13 -7.62
N ILE A 53 2.22 5.88 -8.71
CA ILE A 53 3.03 7.09 -8.74
C ILE A 53 2.14 8.27 -9.11
N ASP A 54 2.57 9.46 -8.74
CA ASP A 54 1.96 10.76 -9.12
C ASP A 54 0.44 10.76 -8.90
N PHE A 55 -0.34 10.81 -9.96
CA PHE A 55 -1.80 10.90 -9.88
C PHE A 55 -2.42 9.69 -9.17
N ILE A 56 -1.93 8.49 -9.46
CA ILE A 56 -2.42 7.28 -8.80
C ILE A 56 -2.04 7.27 -7.32
N ALA A 57 -0.83 7.72 -6.99
CA ALA A 57 -0.42 7.86 -5.59
C ALA A 57 -1.37 8.79 -4.83
N LEU A 58 -1.76 9.89 -5.45
CA LEU A 58 -2.69 10.84 -4.85
C LEU A 58 -4.06 10.19 -4.61
N LYS A 59 -4.56 9.42 -5.59
CA LYS A 59 -5.84 8.71 -5.44
C LYS A 59 -5.78 7.69 -4.30
N ILE A 60 -4.68 6.94 -4.18
CA ILE A 60 -4.51 5.98 -3.09
C ILE A 60 -4.57 6.69 -1.75
N LYS A 61 -3.89 7.83 -1.62
CA LYS A 61 -3.90 8.62 -0.39
C LYS A 61 -5.30 9.14 -0.06
N ASP A 62 -6.04 9.59 -1.06
CA ASP A 62 -7.39 10.10 -0.85
C ASP A 62 -8.32 9.00 -0.33
N VAL A 63 -8.29 7.82 -0.94
CA VAL A 63 -9.09 6.68 -0.47
C VAL A 63 -8.68 6.25 0.93
N ALA A 64 -7.37 6.27 1.23
CA ALA A 64 -6.88 5.93 2.56
C ALA A 64 -7.44 6.90 3.60
N LYS A 65 -7.45 8.20 3.30
CA LYS A 65 -8.02 9.19 4.21
C LYS A 65 -9.51 8.98 4.44
N GLU A 66 -10.26 8.69 3.38
CA GLU A 66 -11.69 8.42 3.47
C GLU A 66 -12.00 7.22 4.36
N ASN A 67 -11.11 6.23 4.37
CA ASN A 67 -11.28 5.00 5.13
C ASN A 67 -10.51 4.97 6.45
N LYS A 68 -9.94 6.10 6.84
CA LYS A 68 -9.19 6.25 8.10
C LYS A 68 -8.01 5.30 8.21
N ILE A 69 -7.37 5.03 7.08
CA ILE A 69 -6.18 4.19 7.02
C ILE A 69 -4.95 5.05 7.32
N PRO A 70 -4.09 4.65 8.25
CA PRO A 70 -2.89 5.42 8.55
C PRO A 70 -1.99 5.60 7.33
N ILE A 71 -1.48 6.81 7.16
CA ILE A 71 -0.56 7.14 6.08
C ILE A 71 0.78 7.51 6.73
N ILE A 72 1.81 6.76 6.38
CA ILE A 72 3.14 6.92 6.96
C ILE A 72 4.09 7.43 5.87
N GLU A 73 4.72 8.55 6.14
CA GLU A 73 5.70 9.11 5.21
C GLU A 73 7.06 8.43 5.42
N ASN A 74 7.52 7.73 4.41
CA ASN A 74 8.86 7.15 4.39
C ASN A 74 9.29 7.04 2.93
N PRO A 75 9.91 8.09 2.38
CA PRO A 75 10.20 8.16 0.94
C PRO A 75 11.02 6.99 0.41
N ALA A 76 12.09 6.63 1.10
CA ALA A 76 12.95 5.54 0.64
C ALA A 76 12.23 4.19 0.64
N LEU A 77 11.47 3.91 1.69
CA LEU A 77 10.72 2.65 1.80
C LEU A 77 9.60 2.59 0.76
N ALA A 78 8.86 3.68 0.57
CA ALA A 78 7.79 3.72 -0.41
C ALA A 78 8.31 3.42 -1.81
N ARG A 79 9.43 4.04 -2.18
CA ARG A 79 10.04 3.81 -3.48
C ARG A 79 10.53 2.38 -3.64
N ALA A 80 11.20 1.83 -2.64
CA ALA A 80 11.71 0.48 -2.70
C ALA A 80 10.58 -0.55 -2.82
N LEU A 81 9.54 -0.40 -2.03
CA LEU A 81 8.38 -1.29 -2.10
C LEU A 81 7.70 -1.20 -3.46
N HIS A 82 7.52 0.01 -3.97
CA HIS A 82 6.89 0.22 -5.27
C HIS A 82 7.68 -0.44 -6.40
N ASP A 83 8.99 -0.23 -6.41
CA ASP A 83 9.83 -0.65 -7.53
C ASP A 83 10.13 -2.15 -7.53
N GLN A 84 10.13 -2.78 -6.37
CA GLN A 84 10.62 -4.16 -6.23
C GLN A 84 9.53 -5.21 -6.08
N ILE A 85 8.32 -4.83 -5.68
CA ILE A 85 7.31 -5.82 -5.30
C ILE A 85 6.02 -5.58 -6.06
N ASP A 86 5.53 -6.63 -6.71
CA ASP A 86 4.28 -6.57 -7.47
C ASP A 86 3.05 -6.59 -6.57
N ILE A 87 1.93 -6.11 -7.13
CA ILE A 87 0.64 -6.13 -6.45
C ILE A 87 0.26 -7.58 -6.12
N ASP A 88 -0.34 -7.79 -4.96
CA ASP A 88 -0.75 -9.07 -4.40
C ASP A 88 0.40 -10.00 -4.00
N ARG A 89 1.62 -9.47 -3.97
CA ARG A 89 2.79 -10.21 -3.50
C ARG A 89 3.16 -9.80 -2.09
N ALA A 90 3.60 -10.77 -1.30
CA ALA A 90 4.14 -10.52 0.03
C ALA A 90 5.51 -9.83 -0.06
N ILE A 91 5.82 -9.00 0.93
CA ILE A 91 7.13 -8.37 0.99
C ILE A 91 8.20 -9.42 1.28
N PRO A 92 9.39 -9.29 0.69
CA PRO A 92 10.52 -10.18 1.02
C PRO A 92 11.11 -9.84 2.39
N SER A 93 11.90 -10.75 2.93
CA SER A 93 12.44 -10.65 4.29
C SER A 93 13.26 -9.40 4.56
N GLU A 94 13.87 -8.82 3.52
CA GLU A 94 14.66 -7.59 3.67
C GLU A 94 13.83 -6.41 4.19
N PHE A 95 12.51 -6.46 4.04
CA PHE A 95 11.62 -5.38 4.51
C PHE A 95 10.94 -5.70 5.84
N TYR A 96 11.17 -6.89 6.42
CA TYR A 96 10.45 -7.31 7.61
C TYR A 96 10.66 -6.38 8.81
N LYS A 97 11.91 -5.97 9.05
CA LYS A 97 12.20 -5.12 10.20
C LYS A 97 11.48 -3.77 10.08
N ALA A 98 11.60 -3.12 8.93
CA ALA A 98 10.96 -1.83 8.69
C ALA A 98 9.46 -1.93 8.82
N MET A 99 8.85 -2.97 8.25
CA MET A 99 7.40 -3.13 8.31
C MET A 99 6.91 -3.53 9.69
N ALA A 100 7.68 -4.30 10.45
CA ALA A 100 7.33 -4.62 11.82
C ALA A 100 7.23 -3.36 12.69
N GLU A 101 8.17 -2.44 12.53
CA GLU A 101 8.14 -1.16 13.23
C GLU A 101 6.89 -0.34 12.86
N ILE A 102 6.57 -0.30 11.56
CA ILE A 102 5.41 0.43 11.07
C ILE A 102 4.12 -0.20 11.58
N PHE A 103 3.97 -1.52 11.50
CA PHE A 103 2.76 -2.19 11.99
C PHE A 103 2.60 -2.06 13.50
N SER A 104 3.70 -2.06 14.26
CA SER A 104 3.62 -1.77 15.70
C SER A 104 3.04 -0.39 15.96
N TYR A 105 3.47 0.61 15.22
CA TYR A 105 2.95 1.97 15.32
C TYR A 105 1.46 2.02 14.94
N VAL A 106 1.09 1.35 13.86
CA VAL A 106 -0.30 1.31 13.40
C VAL A 106 -1.20 0.67 14.46
N TYR A 107 -0.76 -0.44 15.07
CA TYR A 107 -1.52 -1.10 16.13
C TYR A 107 -1.68 -0.21 17.36
N GLU A 108 -0.65 0.55 17.73
CA GLU A 108 -0.74 1.51 18.82
C GLU A 108 -1.77 2.60 18.53
N LEU A 109 -1.80 3.12 17.29
CA LEU A 109 -2.80 4.11 16.89
C LEU A 109 -4.23 3.56 17.06
N LYS A 110 -4.44 2.30 16.67
CA LYS A 110 -5.76 1.67 16.79
C LYS A 110 -6.16 1.45 18.23
N ARG A 111 -5.22 1.13 19.11
CA ARG A 111 -5.50 0.93 20.54
C ARG A 111 -5.95 2.19 21.25
N LYS A 112 -5.50 3.35 20.78
CA LYS A 112 -5.82 4.63 21.42
C LYS A 112 -7.18 5.20 21.03
N ARG A 113 -7.89 4.53 20.17
CA ARG A 113 -9.23 4.97 19.75
C ARG A 113 -10.32 4.48 20.68
#